data_c6cda50648e4b14a76cee120d3df3a53
#
_entry.id   c6cda50648e4b14a76cee120d3df3a53
#
_cell.length_a   1.000
_cell.length_b   1.000
_cell.length_c   1.000
_cell.angle_alpha   90.00
_cell.angle_beta   90.00
_cell.angle_gamma   90.00
#
_symmetry.space_group_name_H-M   'P 1'
#
loop_
_entity.id
_entity.type
_entity.pdbx_description
1 polymer ?
#
loop_
_entity_poly.entity_id
_entity_poly.type
_entity_poly.pdbx_seq_one_letter_code
_entity_poly.pdbx_strand_id
1 'polypeptide(L)'
;SLVGSEMCIRDRSSGKVYTVTEVGYFTPLPKVTAALTCGSVGYVAASIKNVGDCAVGDTITSAENGAKEPLPGYRKALPMVFCGLYPIESKDYDQLKMALEKLQLNDAALEYVPETSQALGFGFRCGFLGLLHMDVIQERLEREYNLKLITTAPSVIYHVFKTDGEMIAVDNPAELPPMTKIEHIEEPIAKVEILVPSDMVGNVMELVQNRRGEFQTMTYLDETRVDLSYKIPLAEIIFDFFDKLKSATKGYASLDYQISGYQKTDAVKLDILLNGDLIDALSIIVHKSNAASRGRVLALRLKDIIPRQQFEVPIQAAVGSKIIARETIKAYKKDVLAKCYGGDVSRKKKLLEKQKEGKKRMKQVGSVEIPQEAFMAVLKDD
;
A
#
# COMPACT_ATOMS: atom_id res chain seq x y z
N SER A 1 -19.19 20.43 30.91
CA SER A 1 -17.80 20.57 31.38
C SER A 1 -17.36 19.27 32.04
N LEU A 2 -16.19 18.78 31.67
CA LEU A 2 -15.52 17.69 32.40
C LEU A 2 -14.81 18.30 33.60
N VAL A 3 -15.24 17.92 34.78
CA VAL A 3 -14.69 18.41 36.06
C VAL A 3 -13.68 17.38 36.57
N GLY A 4 -12.54 17.82 36.96
CA GLY A 4 -11.33 17.23 37.54
C GLY A 4 -11.30 15.78 38.05
N SER A 5 -10.27 15.48 38.81
CA SER A 5 -9.99 14.16 39.37
C SER A 5 -11.16 13.53 40.13
N GLU A 6 -11.29 12.19 40.01
CA GLU A 6 -12.31 11.34 40.64
C GLU A 6 -13.69 11.27 39.95
N MET A 7 -13.90 12.00 38.82
CA MET A 7 -15.14 11.84 38.07
C MET A 7 -15.12 10.55 37.25
N CYS A 8 -16.19 9.76 37.32
CA CYS A 8 -16.35 8.61 36.41
C CYS A 8 -16.87 9.09 35.06
N ILE A 9 -16.12 8.81 34.01
CA ILE A 9 -16.53 9.04 32.63
C ILE A 9 -16.97 7.74 31.99
N ARG A 10 -17.88 7.85 31.02
CA ARG A 10 -18.30 6.73 30.16
C ARG A 10 -17.95 7.06 28.73
N ASP A 11 -17.22 6.13 28.09
CA ASP A 11 -17.07 6.12 26.65
C ASP A 11 -18.37 5.64 26.00
N ARG A 12 -18.86 6.36 24.98
CA ARG A 12 -20.17 6.07 24.39
C ARG A 12 -20.18 4.88 23.46
N SER A 13 -19.10 4.65 22.72
CA SER A 13 -19.03 3.54 21.78
C SER A 13 -18.87 2.20 22.48
N SER A 14 -17.94 2.10 23.42
CA SER A 14 -17.67 0.88 24.17
C SER A 14 -18.59 0.71 25.41
N GLY A 15 -19.21 1.79 25.88
CA GLY A 15 -20.01 1.80 27.11
C GLY A 15 -19.19 1.64 28.40
N LYS A 16 -17.88 1.54 28.31
CA LYS A 16 -16.97 1.34 29.45
C LYS A 16 -16.86 2.60 30.28
N VAL A 17 -16.66 2.41 31.59
CA VAL A 17 -16.53 3.49 32.54
C VAL A 17 -15.13 3.54 33.11
N TYR A 18 -14.58 4.74 33.18
CA TYR A 18 -13.20 4.99 33.65
C TYR A 18 -13.22 6.14 34.68
N THR A 19 -12.29 6.06 35.63
CA THR A 19 -12.08 7.16 36.59
C THR A 19 -11.01 8.12 36.02
N VAL A 20 -11.39 9.41 35.93
CA VAL A 20 -10.46 10.46 35.51
C VAL A 20 -9.46 10.73 36.63
N THR A 21 -8.20 10.66 36.30
CA THR A 21 -7.10 11.00 37.23
C THR A 21 -6.64 12.42 37.09
N GLU A 22 -6.69 12.98 35.89
CA GLU A 22 -6.21 14.31 35.61
C GLU A 22 -6.87 14.89 34.35
N VAL A 23 -7.11 16.19 34.33
CA VAL A 23 -7.48 16.95 33.13
C VAL A 23 -6.58 18.17 32.98
N GLY A 24 -6.32 18.59 31.76
CA GLY A 24 -5.44 19.73 31.52
C GLY A 24 -5.37 20.13 30.04
N TYR A 25 -4.47 21.05 29.75
CA TYR A 25 -4.16 21.52 28.39
C TYR A 25 -2.64 21.69 28.22
N PHE A 26 -2.18 21.75 26.97
CA PHE A 26 -0.75 21.89 26.65
C PHE A 26 -0.41 23.37 26.38
N THR A 27 0.71 23.88 27.04
CA THR A 27 1.21 25.25 26.89
C THR A 27 2.72 25.39 26.95
N PRO A 28 3.51 24.98 26.04
CA PRO A 28 3.68 23.70 25.35
C PRO A 28 3.83 22.49 26.27
N LEU A 29 4.11 22.70 27.57
CA LEU A 29 4.10 21.65 28.57
C LEU A 29 2.69 21.40 29.11
N PRO A 30 2.39 20.17 29.59
CA PRO A 30 1.12 19.85 30.21
C PRO A 30 0.86 20.79 31.40
N LYS A 31 -0.33 21.40 31.45
CA LYS A 31 -0.81 22.20 32.56
C LYS A 31 -2.11 21.64 33.07
N VAL A 32 -2.09 21.13 34.29
CA VAL A 32 -3.27 20.57 34.96
C VAL A 32 -4.27 21.69 35.24
N THR A 33 -5.56 21.41 35.07
CA THR A 33 -6.66 22.30 35.37
C THR A 33 -7.74 21.59 36.17
N ALA A 34 -8.55 22.34 36.87
CA ALA A 34 -9.67 21.80 37.63
C ALA A 34 -10.81 21.28 36.73
N ALA A 35 -10.97 21.84 35.54
CA ALA A 35 -12.03 21.46 34.60
C ALA A 35 -11.71 21.88 33.17
N LEU A 36 -12.24 21.13 32.21
CA LEU A 36 -12.34 21.53 30.81
C LEU A 36 -13.75 22.05 30.54
N THR A 37 -13.86 23.29 30.08
CA THR A 37 -15.15 23.95 29.80
C THR A 37 -15.53 23.79 28.32
N CYS A 38 -16.76 24.19 27.98
CA CYS A 38 -17.23 24.19 26.60
C CYS A 38 -16.31 25.05 25.73
N GLY A 39 -15.87 24.51 24.57
CA GLY A 39 -14.92 25.16 23.67
C GLY A 39 -13.46 24.99 24.07
N SER A 40 -13.13 24.38 25.20
CA SER A 40 -11.75 24.08 25.59
C SER A 40 -11.21 22.87 24.81
N VAL A 41 -9.96 22.98 24.38
CA VAL A 41 -9.18 21.86 23.86
C VAL A 41 -8.16 21.45 24.92
N GLY A 42 -8.12 20.17 25.27
CA GLY A 42 -7.26 19.70 26.36
C GLY A 42 -7.05 18.20 26.31
N TYR A 43 -6.50 17.68 27.39
CA TYR A 43 -6.34 16.22 27.59
C TYR A 43 -7.09 15.74 28.82
N VAL A 44 -7.46 14.46 28.79
CA VAL A 44 -8.06 13.74 29.91
C VAL A 44 -7.22 12.49 30.13
N ALA A 45 -6.62 12.35 31.30
CA ALA A 45 -5.98 11.13 31.73
C ALA A 45 -6.96 10.32 32.58
N ALA A 46 -7.13 9.04 32.23
CA ALA A 46 -8.00 8.12 32.95
C ALA A 46 -7.32 6.73 32.98
N SER A 47 -7.82 5.83 33.80
CA SER A 47 -7.23 4.50 33.94
C SER A 47 -7.56 3.56 32.77
N ILE A 48 -7.41 4.04 31.54
CA ILE A 48 -7.66 3.28 30.31
C ILE A 48 -6.43 2.40 30.01
N LYS A 49 -6.62 1.08 30.00
CA LYS A 49 -5.52 0.11 29.79
C LYS A 49 -5.36 -0.29 28.34
N ASN A 50 -6.44 -0.30 27.56
CA ASN A 50 -6.43 -0.71 26.17
C ASN A 50 -6.80 0.48 25.27
N VAL A 51 -6.00 0.74 24.25
CA VAL A 51 -6.23 1.83 23.28
C VAL A 51 -7.55 1.64 22.52
N GLY A 52 -7.88 0.40 22.17
CA GLY A 52 -9.13 0.06 21.48
C GLY A 52 -10.42 0.36 22.26
N ASP A 53 -10.30 0.70 23.55
CA ASP A 53 -11.44 1.02 24.40
C ASP A 53 -11.91 2.47 24.24
N CYS A 54 -11.12 3.32 23.56
CA CYS A 54 -11.42 4.75 23.36
C CYS A 54 -11.00 5.13 21.94
N ALA A 55 -11.96 5.11 21.02
CA ALA A 55 -11.67 5.42 19.61
C ALA A 55 -11.61 6.95 19.37
N VAL A 56 -10.79 7.36 18.41
CA VAL A 56 -10.76 8.75 17.93
C VAL A 56 -12.12 9.10 17.32
N GLY A 57 -12.68 10.26 17.70
CA GLY A 57 -14.02 10.68 17.28
C GLY A 57 -15.14 10.21 18.18
N ASP A 58 -14.83 9.53 19.30
CA ASP A 58 -15.84 9.10 20.26
C ASP A 58 -16.29 10.23 21.21
N THR A 59 -17.40 10.00 21.86
CA THR A 59 -17.97 10.95 22.82
C THR A 59 -17.75 10.46 24.23
N ILE A 60 -17.02 11.22 25.02
CA ILE A 60 -16.83 10.98 26.46
C ILE A 60 -17.87 11.77 27.22
N THR A 61 -18.59 11.13 28.12
CA THR A 61 -19.65 11.73 28.90
C THR A 61 -19.58 11.31 30.39
N SER A 62 -20.31 11.97 31.26
CA SER A 62 -20.44 11.54 32.67
C SER A 62 -21.04 10.14 32.77
N ALA A 63 -20.53 9.31 33.68
CA ALA A 63 -21.10 7.98 33.92
C ALA A 63 -22.48 8.04 34.59
N GLU A 64 -22.73 9.04 35.43
CA GLU A 64 -23.97 9.18 36.23
C GLU A 64 -25.09 9.87 35.47
N ASN A 65 -24.74 11.00 34.81
CA ASN A 65 -25.73 11.87 34.15
C ASN A 65 -25.27 12.22 32.71
N GLY A 66 -24.92 11.18 31.97
CA GLY A 66 -24.31 11.31 30.65
C GLY A 66 -25.28 11.66 29.52
N ALA A 67 -24.76 12.20 28.45
CA ALA A 67 -25.47 12.41 27.20
C ALA A 67 -26.06 11.08 26.66
N LYS A 68 -27.32 11.13 26.20
CA LYS A 68 -28.00 9.94 25.64
C LYS A 68 -27.49 9.55 24.26
N GLU A 69 -27.06 10.53 23.48
CA GLU A 69 -26.56 10.37 22.10
C GLU A 69 -25.13 10.87 21.95
N PRO A 70 -24.33 10.27 21.07
CA PRO A 70 -23.01 10.79 20.74
C PRO A 70 -23.12 12.12 20.01
N LEU A 71 -22.06 12.95 20.08
CA LEU A 71 -21.98 14.17 19.29
C LEU A 71 -21.95 13.84 17.80
N PRO A 72 -22.76 14.53 16.97
CA PRO A 72 -22.80 14.28 15.54
C PRO A 72 -21.52 14.78 14.83
N GLY A 73 -21.25 14.24 13.64
CA GLY A 73 -20.22 14.73 12.75
C GLY A 73 -18.87 14.00 12.83
N TYR A 74 -18.66 13.19 13.85
CA TYR A 74 -17.44 12.36 13.94
C TYR A 74 -17.62 11.02 13.22
N ARG A 75 -16.65 10.66 12.39
CA ARG A 75 -16.60 9.38 11.68
C ARG A 75 -15.27 8.72 11.95
N LYS A 76 -15.28 7.39 12.14
CA LYS A 76 -14.03 6.62 12.20
C LYS A 76 -13.30 6.78 10.87
N ALA A 77 -12.03 7.16 10.91
CA ALA A 77 -11.19 7.14 9.73
C ALA A 77 -10.95 5.68 9.34
N LEU A 78 -11.32 5.31 8.12
CA LEU A 78 -11.13 3.96 7.61
C LEU A 78 -9.87 3.93 6.74
N PRO A 79 -9.02 2.90 6.87
CA PRO A 79 -7.88 2.75 5.98
C PRO A 79 -8.35 2.58 4.52
N MET A 80 -7.64 3.22 3.60
CA MET A 80 -7.94 3.21 2.17
C MET A 80 -6.85 2.51 1.35
N VAL A 81 -5.63 2.47 1.89
CA VAL A 81 -4.45 1.89 1.25
C VAL A 81 -3.90 0.80 2.14
N PHE A 82 -3.62 -0.35 1.58
CA PHE A 82 -3.11 -1.52 2.29
C PHE A 82 -1.80 -1.99 1.69
N CYS A 83 -0.81 -2.27 2.52
CA CYS A 83 0.43 -2.92 2.09
C CYS A 83 0.94 -3.90 3.14
N GLY A 84 1.75 -4.87 2.70
CA GLY A 84 2.49 -5.76 3.60
C GLY A 84 3.80 -5.11 4.05
N LEU A 85 4.08 -5.15 5.34
CA LEU A 85 5.36 -4.77 5.94
C LEU A 85 6.08 -6.01 6.46
N TYR A 86 7.26 -6.28 5.93
CA TYR A 86 8.05 -7.46 6.28
C TYR A 86 9.43 -7.05 6.75
N PRO A 87 9.93 -7.61 7.87
CA PRO A 87 11.30 -7.37 8.29
C PRO A 87 12.26 -8.10 7.34
N ILE A 88 13.41 -7.48 7.01
CA ILE A 88 14.44 -8.12 6.19
C ILE A 88 14.99 -9.37 6.88
N GLU A 89 15.21 -9.29 8.20
CA GLU A 89 15.65 -10.42 9.01
C GLU A 89 14.46 -10.98 9.81
N SER A 90 14.17 -12.28 9.66
CA SER A 90 13.03 -12.94 10.33
C SER A 90 13.05 -12.82 11.86
N LYS A 91 14.23 -12.62 12.46
CA LYS A 91 14.37 -12.39 13.91
C LYS A 91 13.73 -11.08 14.39
N ASP A 92 13.57 -10.10 13.49
CA ASP A 92 13.05 -8.77 13.82
C ASP A 92 11.52 -8.73 13.80
N TYR A 93 10.84 -9.86 13.54
CA TYR A 93 9.37 -9.94 13.50
C TYR A 93 8.72 -9.49 14.81
N ASP A 94 9.20 -9.98 15.96
CA ASP A 94 8.65 -9.60 17.26
C ASP A 94 8.91 -8.11 17.57
N GLN A 95 10.06 -7.58 17.13
CA GLN A 95 10.37 -6.17 17.27
C GLN A 95 9.44 -5.30 16.40
N LEU A 96 9.15 -5.72 15.17
CA LEU A 96 8.19 -5.06 14.30
C LEU A 96 6.79 -5.04 14.92
N LYS A 97 6.34 -6.19 15.48
CA LYS A 97 5.07 -6.28 16.19
C LYS A 97 4.97 -5.26 17.32
N MET A 98 5.98 -5.24 18.21
CA MET A 98 6.02 -4.29 19.34
C MET A 98 6.06 -2.82 18.86
N ALA A 99 6.74 -2.54 17.76
CA ALA A 99 6.80 -1.21 17.19
C ALA A 99 5.44 -0.77 16.65
N LEU A 100 4.73 -1.63 15.91
CA LEU A 100 3.36 -1.38 15.42
C LEU A 100 2.38 -1.16 16.57
N GLU A 101 2.43 -1.99 17.63
CA GLU A 101 1.63 -1.81 18.84
C GLU A 101 1.85 -0.43 19.48
N LYS A 102 3.11 0.01 19.60
CA LYS A 102 3.45 1.32 20.15
C LYS A 102 3.01 2.48 19.24
N LEU A 103 3.16 2.33 17.92
CA LEU A 103 2.71 3.35 16.97
C LEU A 103 1.20 3.53 17.01
N GLN A 104 0.44 2.42 17.11
CA GLN A 104 -1.02 2.44 17.21
C GLN A 104 -1.52 3.19 18.46
N LEU A 105 -0.74 3.28 19.54
CA LEU A 105 -1.06 4.11 20.70
C LEU A 105 -1.21 5.61 20.35
N ASN A 106 -0.43 6.08 19.38
CA ASN A 106 -0.42 7.48 18.96
C ASN A 106 -1.16 7.71 17.64
N ASP A 107 -1.47 6.63 16.92
CA ASP A 107 -2.10 6.66 15.60
C ASP A 107 -3.23 5.64 15.52
N ALA A 108 -4.42 6.08 15.92
CA ALA A 108 -5.61 5.23 15.92
C ALA A 108 -6.11 4.84 14.52
N ALA A 109 -5.57 5.43 13.47
CA ALA A 109 -5.90 5.11 12.09
C ALA A 109 -5.07 3.95 11.53
N LEU A 110 -3.94 3.61 12.19
CA LEU A 110 -3.11 2.47 11.81
C LEU A 110 -3.81 1.16 12.21
N GLU A 111 -4.19 0.38 11.22
CA GLU A 111 -4.70 -0.98 11.41
C GLU A 111 -3.66 -1.98 10.88
N TYR A 112 -3.47 -3.10 11.57
CA TYR A 112 -2.57 -4.15 11.10
C TYR A 112 -3.05 -5.54 11.53
N VAL A 113 -2.79 -6.53 10.68
CA VAL A 113 -3.04 -7.95 10.95
C VAL A 113 -1.80 -8.77 10.55
N PRO A 114 -1.50 -9.87 11.23
CA PRO A 114 -0.43 -10.77 10.82
C PRO A 114 -0.66 -11.29 9.40
N GLU A 115 0.42 -11.34 8.62
CA GLU A 115 0.41 -11.84 7.25
C GLU A 115 1.63 -12.73 7.00
N THR A 116 1.51 -13.67 6.08
CA THR A 116 2.61 -14.54 5.66
C THR A 116 2.74 -14.54 4.15
N SER A 117 3.93 -14.23 3.66
CA SER A 117 4.31 -14.34 2.24
C SER A 117 5.22 -15.53 2.03
N GLN A 118 5.05 -16.25 0.92
CA GLN A 118 5.94 -17.34 0.56
C GLN A 118 7.36 -16.85 0.25
N ALA A 119 7.47 -15.64 -0.31
CA ALA A 119 8.74 -15.03 -0.67
C ALA A 119 9.42 -14.31 0.49
N LEU A 120 8.67 -13.65 1.38
CA LEU A 120 9.19 -12.74 2.42
C LEU A 120 9.08 -13.29 3.85
N GLY A 121 8.32 -14.37 4.05
CA GLY A 121 8.08 -14.97 5.37
C GLY A 121 6.99 -14.24 6.16
N PHE A 122 7.20 -14.08 7.47
CA PHE A 122 6.21 -13.47 8.37
C PHE A 122 6.33 -11.95 8.39
N GLY A 123 5.18 -11.28 8.34
CA GLY A 123 5.05 -9.83 8.38
C GLY A 123 3.66 -9.41 8.83
N PHE A 124 3.29 -8.17 8.48
CA PHE A 124 1.99 -7.60 8.82
C PHE A 124 1.37 -6.92 7.61
N ARG A 125 0.10 -7.18 7.37
CA ARG A 125 -0.73 -6.41 6.47
C ARG A 125 -1.21 -5.17 7.21
N CYS A 126 -0.81 -3.99 6.73
CA CYS A 126 -1.12 -2.72 7.37
C CYS A 126 -2.06 -1.90 6.51
N GLY A 127 -3.04 -1.25 7.17
CA GLY A 127 -3.97 -0.32 6.54
C GLY A 127 -3.64 1.12 6.91
N PHE A 128 -3.66 2.00 5.93
CA PHE A 128 -3.27 3.40 6.02
C PHE A 128 -4.35 4.32 5.44
N LEU A 129 -4.43 5.55 5.92
CA LEU A 129 -5.34 6.57 5.36
C LEU A 129 -4.98 7.01 3.93
N GLY A 130 -3.74 6.80 3.53
CA GLY A 130 -3.20 7.15 2.22
C GLY A 130 -1.70 6.93 2.17
N LEU A 131 -1.06 7.24 1.02
CA LEU A 131 0.38 7.04 0.83
C LEU A 131 1.24 7.83 1.81
N LEU A 132 0.93 9.10 2.03
CA LEU A 132 1.70 9.92 2.97
C LEU A 132 1.67 9.33 4.40
N HIS A 133 0.53 8.80 4.83
CA HIS A 133 0.44 8.11 6.11
C HIS A 133 1.32 6.86 6.13
N MET A 134 1.31 6.07 5.05
CA MET A 134 2.18 4.89 4.88
C MET A 134 3.66 5.28 4.98
N ASP A 135 4.09 6.32 4.25
CA ASP A 135 5.47 6.78 4.24
C ASP A 135 5.93 7.26 5.64
N VAL A 136 5.07 8.01 6.34
CA VAL A 136 5.35 8.48 7.70
C VAL A 136 5.51 7.31 8.67
N ILE A 137 4.62 6.31 8.62
CA ILE A 137 4.71 5.13 9.49
C ILE A 137 5.96 4.31 9.16
N GLN A 138 6.27 4.10 7.88
CA GLN A 138 7.48 3.40 7.47
C GLN A 138 8.74 4.12 7.98
N GLU A 139 8.85 5.43 7.76
CA GLU A 139 9.97 6.24 8.22
C GLU A 139 10.13 6.20 9.74
N ARG A 140 9.03 6.20 10.49
CA ARG A 140 9.04 6.06 11.96
C ARG A 140 9.53 4.68 12.39
N LEU A 141 9.08 3.61 11.73
CA LEU A 141 9.55 2.25 12.00
C LEU A 141 11.06 2.11 11.76
N GLU A 142 11.57 2.72 10.69
CA GLU A 142 12.98 2.70 10.34
C GLU A 142 13.82 3.55 11.32
N ARG A 143 13.41 4.77 11.65
CA ARG A 143 14.20 5.72 12.46
C ARG A 143 14.05 5.52 13.96
N GLU A 144 12.81 5.34 14.45
CA GLU A 144 12.57 5.24 15.90
C GLU A 144 12.87 3.85 16.43
N TYR A 145 12.64 2.80 15.61
CA TYR A 145 12.81 1.40 16.02
C TYR A 145 13.97 0.69 15.33
N ASN A 146 14.71 1.39 14.45
CA ASN A 146 15.86 0.85 13.69
C ASN A 146 15.55 -0.46 12.95
N LEU A 147 14.33 -0.56 12.41
CA LEU A 147 13.88 -1.70 11.63
C LEU A 147 14.22 -1.48 10.15
N LYS A 148 14.68 -2.56 9.49
CA LYS A 148 14.82 -2.57 8.03
C LYS A 148 13.66 -3.37 7.45
N LEU A 149 12.84 -2.71 6.63
CA LEU A 149 11.58 -3.25 6.17
C LEU A 149 11.54 -3.41 4.65
N ILE A 150 10.82 -4.43 4.21
CA ILE A 150 10.36 -4.57 2.84
C ILE A 150 8.87 -4.23 2.82
N THR A 151 8.50 -3.29 1.97
CA THR A 151 7.11 -2.88 1.75
C THR A 151 6.62 -3.45 0.44
N THR A 152 5.49 -4.14 0.44
CA THR A 152 4.84 -4.61 -0.80
C THR A 152 4.11 -3.47 -1.48
N ALA A 153 3.69 -3.67 -2.73
CA ALA A 153 2.89 -2.68 -3.45
C ALA A 153 1.60 -2.35 -2.68
N PRO A 154 1.25 -1.06 -2.52
CA PRO A 154 -0.01 -0.68 -1.94
C PRO A 154 -1.17 -1.16 -2.82
N SER A 155 -2.24 -1.58 -2.19
CA SER A 155 -3.47 -2.02 -2.83
C SER A 155 -4.68 -1.37 -2.17
N VAL A 156 -5.82 -1.47 -2.85
CA VAL A 156 -7.14 -1.07 -2.33
C VAL A 156 -7.95 -2.32 -2.00
N ILE A 157 -9.04 -2.16 -1.27
CA ILE A 157 -9.98 -3.27 -1.04
C ILE A 157 -10.85 -3.44 -2.29
N TYR A 158 -10.82 -4.64 -2.88
CA TYR A 158 -11.75 -5.06 -3.93
C TYR A 158 -12.88 -5.90 -3.33
N HIS A 159 -14.10 -5.68 -3.76
CA HIS A 159 -15.20 -6.59 -3.47
C HIS A 159 -15.27 -7.64 -4.57
N VAL A 160 -15.02 -8.88 -4.20
CA VAL A 160 -15.03 -10.02 -5.11
C VAL A 160 -16.28 -10.85 -4.87
N PHE A 161 -17.16 -10.88 -5.86
CA PHE A 161 -18.37 -11.68 -5.84
C PHE A 161 -18.07 -13.03 -6.48
N LYS A 162 -18.25 -14.09 -5.69
CA LYS A 162 -18.03 -15.47 -6.14
C LYS A 162 -19.27 -16.02 -6.83
N THR A 163 -19.06 -17.04 -7.65
CA THR A 163 -20.15 -17.76 -8.34
C THR A 163 -21.11 -18.51 -7.41
N ASP A 164 -20.73 -18.70 -6.13
CA ASP A 164 -21.58 -19.27 -5.07
C ASP A 164 -22.43 -18.22 -4.34
N GLY A 165 -22.33 -16.94 -4.73
CA GLY A 165 -23.07 -15.81 -4.16
C GLY A 165 -22.40 -15.18 -2.94
N GLU A 166 -21.25 -15.69 -2.50
CA GLU A 166 -20.47 -15.05 -1.41
C GLU A 166 -19.70 -13.82 -1.91
N MET A 167 -19.75 -12.73 -1.15
CA MET A 167 -18.91 -11.55 -1.37
C MET A 167 -17.75 -11.55 -0.36
N ILE A 168 -16.53 -11.43 -0.86
CA ILE A 168 -15.32 -11.29 -0.04
C ILE A 168 -14.64 -9.96 -0.34
N ALA A 169 -14.10 -9.33 0.71
CA ALA A 169 -13.23 -8.17 0.58
C ALA A 169 -11.79 -8.65 0.43
N VAL A 170 -11.13 -8.26 -0.66
CA VAL A 170 -9.76 -8.67 -0.99
C VAL A 170 -8.88 -7.42 -1.09
N ASP A 171 -7.92 -7.29 -0.21
CA ASP A 171 -6.91 -6.24 -0.22
C ASP A 171 -5.52 -6.79 -0.58
N ASN A 172 -5.31 -8.10 -0.43
CA ASN A 172 -4.09 -8.80 -0.81
C ASN A 172 -4.27 -9.54 -2.15
N PRO A 173 -3.45 -9.24 -3.18
CA PRO A 173 -3.50 -9.97 -4.46
C PRO A 173 -3.32 -11.49 -4.33
N ALA A 174 -2.60 -11.97 -3.31
CA ALA A 174 -2.40 -13.40 -3.09
C ALA A 174 -3.71 -14.13 -2.71
N GLU A 175 -4.67 -13.41 -2.11
CA GLU A 175 -5.96 -13.96 -1.67
C GLU A 175 -7.04 -13.94 -2.75
N LEU A 176 -6.74 -13.36 -3.92
CA LEU A 176 -7.71 -13.32 -5.01
C LEU A 176 -8.03 -14.75 -5.49
N PRO A 177 -9.32 -15.17 -5.45
CA PRO A 177 -9.71 -16.49 -5.92
C PRO A 177 -9.40 -16.69 -7.42
N PRO A 178 -9.29 -17.93 -7.89
CA PRO A 178 -9.19 -18.22 -9.33
C PRO A 178 -10.36 -17.59 -10.10
N MET A 179 -10.07 -17.00 -11.27
CA MET A 179 -11.08 -16.31 -12.10
C MET A 179 -12.31 -17.16 -12.44
N THR A 180 -12.17 -18.49 -12.44
CA THR A 180 -13.29 -19.43 -12.67
C THR A 180 -14.32 -19.46 -11.54
N LYS A 181 -13.95 -18.99 -10.34
CA LYS A 181 -14.83 -18.90 -9.16
C LYS A 181 -15.35 -17.47 -8.91
N ILE A 182 -14.99 -16.53 -9.76
CA ILE A 182 -15.38 -15.11 -9.65
C ILE A 182 -16.50 -14.84 -10.64
N GLU A 183 -17.61 -14.30 -10.17
CA GLU A 183 -18.69 -13.78 -11.00
C GLU A 183 -18.33 -12.38 -11.53
N HIS A 184 -17.97 -11.48 -10.62
CA HIS A 184 -17.47 -10.14 -10.96
C HIS A 184 -16.66 -9.57 -9.80
N ILE A 185 -15.90 -8.51 -10.11
CA ILE A 185 -15.10 -7.75 -9.15
C ILE A 185 -15.61 -6.30 -9.16
N GLU A 186 -15.64 -5.69 -7.98
CA GLU A 186 -15.90 -4.26 -7.83
C GLU A 186 -14.68 -3.57 -7.22
N GLU A 187 -14.36 -2.39 -7.74
CA GLU A 187 -13.28 -1.54 -7.25
C GLU A 187 -13.83 -0.28 -6.57
N PRO A 188 -13.16 0.25 -5.55
CA PRO A 188 -13.56 1.50 -4.92
C PRO A 188 -13.34 2.67 -5.86
N ILE A 189 -14.36 3.53 -5.96
CA ILE A 189 -14.35 4.76 -6.76
C ILE A 189 -14.22 5.96 -5.84
N ALA A 190 -13.29 6.84 -6.14
CA ALA A 190 -13.13 8.12 -5.48
C ALA A 190 -13.80 9.22 -6.31
N LYS A 191 -14.60 10.06 -5.64
CA LYS A 191 -14.95 11.37 -6.15
C LYS A 191 -13.76 12.29 -5.85
N VAL A 192 -13.21 12.87 -6.91
CA VAL A 192 -11.99 13.68 -6.87
C VAL A 192 -12.33 15.11 -7.25
N GLU A 193 -11.84 16.06 -6.49
CA GLU A 193 -11.93 17.50 -6.75
C GLU A 193 -10.52 18.06 -6.97
N ILE A 194 -10.27 18.63 -8.15
CA ILE A 194 -8.96 19.13 -8.55
C ILE A 194 -9.07 20.62 -8.82
N LEU A 195 -8.45 21.41 -7.97
CA LEU A 195 -8.34 22.84 -8.18
C LEU A 195 -7.07 23.15 -8.98
N VAL A 196 -7.21 23.82 -10.13
CA VAL A 196 -6.13 24.03 -11.09
C VAL A 196 -6.25 25.41 -11.76
N PRO A 197 -5.11 26.07 -12.16
CA PRO A 197 -5.15 27.23 -13.02
C PRO A 197 -5.82 26.95 -14.37
N SER A 198 -6.58 27.90 -14.91
CA SER A 198 -7.37 27.75 -16.13
C SER A 198 -6.55 27.38 -17.36
N ASP A 199 -5.30 27.83 -17.46
CA ASP A 199 -4.35 27.51 -18.53
C ASP A 199 -3.81 26.07 -18.50
N MET A 200 -3.99 25.35 -17.38
CA MET A 200 -3.50 23.97 -17.17
C MET A 200 -4.61 22.91 -17.15
N VAL A 201 -5.87 23.30 -17.36
CA VAL A 201 -7.02 22.40 -17.37
C VAL A 201 -6.84 21.25 -18.36
N GLY A 202 -6.33 21.53 -19.58
CA GLY A 202 -6.09 20.51 -20.60
C GLY A 202 -5.14 19.40 -20.16
N ASN A 203 -4.05 19.75 -19.48
CA ASN A 203 -3.07 18.79 -18.98
C ASN A 203 -3.68 17.87 -17.91
N VAL A 204 -4.53 18.44 -17.05
CA VAL A 204 -5.22 17.65 -15.99
C VAL A 204 -6.25 16.73 -16.62
N MET A 205 -7.03 17.20 -17.59
CA MET A 205 -8.02 16.37 -18.30
C MET A 205 -7.37 15.17 -18.99
N GLU A 206 -6.25 15.37 -19.67
CA GLU A 206 -5.48 14.29 -20.30
C GLU A 206 -4.95 13.28 -19.26
N LEU A 207 -4.37 13.77 -18.16
CA LEU A 207 -3.87 12.92 -17.07
C LEU A 207 -4.98 12.05 -16.50
N VAL A 208 -6.13 12.65 -16.18
CA VAL A 208 -7.27 11.95 -15.56
C VAL A 208 -7.89 10.95 -16.54
N GLN A 209 -7.99 11.29 -17.82
CA GLN A 209 -8.51 10.38 -18.84
C GLN A 209 -7.63 9.13 -18.98
N ASN A 210 -6.32 9.29 -18.93
CA ASN A 210 -5.36 8.17 -18.94
C ASN A 210 -5.44 7.27 -17.69
N ARG A 211 -6.11 7.76 -16.62
CA ARG A 211 -6.35 7.06 -15.36
C ARG A 211 -7.79 6.58 -15.20
N ARG A 212 -8.49 6.33 -16.30
CA ARG A 212 -9.90 5.87 -16.31
C ARG A 212 -10.86 6.80 -15.58
N GLY A 213 -10.50 8.10 -15.47
CA GLY A 213 -11.34 9.08 -14.80
C GLY A 213 -12.55 9.47 -15.62
N GLU A 214 -13.72 9.50 -14.98
CA GLU A 214 -15.00 9.93 -15.54
C GLU A 214 -15.26 11.38 -15.15
N PHE A 215 -15.31 12.26 -16.15
CA PHE A 215 -15.63 13.68 -15.95
C PHE A 215 -17.03 13.85 -15.35
N GLN A 216 -17.15 14.69 -14.32
CA GLN A 216 -18.44 15.02 -13.70
C GLN A 216 -18.83 16.49 -13.96
N THR A 217 -18.04 17.42 -13.43
CA THR A 217 -18.32 18.87 -13.55
C THR A 217 -17.02 19.66 -13.62
N MET A 218 -17.15 20.85 -14.22
CA MET A 218 -16.10 21.87 -14.22
C MET A 218 -16.73 23.20 -13.81
N THR A 219 -16.16 23.83 -12.77
CA THR A 219 -16.66 25.09 -12.22
C THR A 219 -15.54 26.12 -12.18
N TYR A 220 -15.75 27.27 -12.78
CA TYR A 220 -14.84 28.41 -12.66
C TYR A 220 -15.07 29.10 -11.32
N LEU A 221 -14.08 29.11 -10.45
CA LEU A 221 -14.13 29.82 -9.17
C LEU A 221 -13.87 31.31 -9.38
N ASP A 222 -12.95 31.63 -10.28
CA ASP A 222 -12.64 32.97 -10.76
C ASP A 222 -12.04 32.89 -12.18
N GLU A 223 -11.54 33.99 -12.73
CA GLU A 223 -10.96 34.04 -14.08
C GLU A 223 -9.72 33.16 -14.25
N THR A 224 -9.04 32.83 -13.16
CA THR A 224 -7.75 32.13 -13.16
C THR A 224 -7.79 30.72 -12.63
N ARG A 225 -8.85 30.34 -11.88
CA ARG A 225 -8.92 29.04 -11.19
C ARG A 225 -10.19 28.29 -11.54
N VAL A 226 -10.00 27.00 -11.78
CA VAL A 226 -11.05 26.05 -12.17
C VAL A 226 -11.05 24.89 -11.19
N ASP A 227 -12.21 24.50 -10.74
CA ASP A 227 -12.45 23.26 -9.99
C ASP A 227 -13.01 22.20 -10.95
N LEU A 228 -12.30 21.07 -11.01
CA LEU A 228 -12.61 19.91 -11.83
C LEU A 228 -13.05 18.75 -10.94
N SER A 229 -14.28 18.27 -11.13
CA SER A 229 -14.77 17.10 -10.40
C SER A 229 -14.78 15.87 -11.31
N TYR A 230 -14.22 14.77 -10.81
CA TYR A 230 -14.13 13.48 -11.49
C TYR A 230 -14.52 12.33 -10.58
N LYS A 231 -14.90 11.19 -11.19
CA LYS A 231 -14.87 9.88 -10.54
C LYS A 231 -13.68 9.10 -11.09
N ILE A 232 -12.79 8.67 -10.21
CA ILE A 232 -11.57 7.95 -10.57
C ILE A 232 -11.48 6.69 -9.71
N PRO A 233 -11.14 5.52 -10.26
CA PRO A 233 -10.84 4.35 -9.46
C PRO A 233 -9.71 4.65 -8.46
N LEU A 234 -9.92 4.32 -7.19
CA LEU A 234 -8.95 4.64 -6.14
C LEU A 234 -7.58 4.03 -6.44
N ALA A 235 -7.54 2.83 -7.02
CA ALA A 235 -6.31 2.17 -7.44
C ALA A 235 -5.46 2.97 -8.43
N GLU A 236 -6.06 3.85 -9.23
CA GLU A 236 -5.35 4.71 -10.18
C GLU A 236 -4.79 6.00 -9.53
N ILE A 237 -5.24 6.31 -8.30
CA ILE A 237 -4.80 7.50 -7.55
C ILE A 237 -3.63 7.16 -6.63
N ILE A 238 -3.62 5.98 -6.01
CA ILE A 238 -2.69 5.59 -4.95
C ILE A 238 -1.23 5.38 -5.40
N PHE A 239 -0.93 5.37 -6.69
CA PHE A 239 0.45 5.24 -7.15
C PHE A 239 1.07 6.63 -7.36
N ASP A 240 1.29 7.03 -8.55
CA ASP A 240 2.04 8.24 -8.92
C ASP A 240 1.17 9.41 -9.40
N PHE A 241 -0.17 9.29 -9.22
CA PHE A 241 -1.12 10.29 -9.73
C PHE A 241 -0.86 11.69 -9.18
N PHE A 242 -0.58 11.81 -7.88
CA PHE A 242 -0.33 13.09 -7.25
C PHE A 242 0.94 13.75 -7.79
N ASP A 243 2.00 12.99 -7.96
CA ASP A 243 3.28 13.48 -8.50
C ASP A 243 3.13 13.90 -9.96
N LYS A 244 2.42 13.12 -10.77
CA LYS A 244 2.11 13.47 -12.14
C LYS A 244 1.20 14.69 -12.25
N LEU A 245 0.22 14.82 -11.36
CA LEU A 245 -0.64 16.00 -11.26
C LEU A 245 0.19 17.26 -10.95
N LYS A 246 1.06 17.19 -9.96
CA LYS A 246 1.96 18.29 -9.60
C LYS A 246 2.91 18.64 -10.75
N SER A 247 3.47 17.65 -11.39
CA SER A 247 4.37 17.85 -12.55
C SER A 247 3.64 18.48 -13.73
N ALA A 248 2.45 17.99 -14.08
CA ALA A 248 1.63 18.51 -15.19
C ALA A 248 1.15 19.95 -14.95
N THR A 249 1.06 20.37 -13.69
CA THR A 249 0.56 21.70 -13.28
C THR A 249 1.61 22.56 -12.62
N LYS A 250 2.90 22.25 -12.78
CA LYS A 250 4.03 22.99 -12.18
C LYS A 250 3.88 23.22 -10.68
N GLY A 251 3.22 22.30 -9.99
CA GLY A 251 2.97 22.35 -8.55
C GLY A 251 1.71 23.12 -8.12
N TYR A 252 0.96 23.73 -9.03
CA TYR A 252 -0.18 24.59 -8.68
C TYR A 252 -1.47 23.84 -8.38
N ALA A 253 -1.68 22.63 -8.92
CA ALA A 253 -2.90 21.89 -8.63
C ALA A 253 -2.97 21.41 -7.18
N SER A 254 -4.17 21.44 -6.61
CA SER A 254 -4.50 20.74 -5.38
C SER A 254 -5.51 19.63 -5.66
N LEU A 255 -5.46 18.56 -4.88
CA LEU A 255 -6.28 17.38 -4.99
C LEU A 255 -6.95 17.11 -3.66
N ASP A 256 -8.26 16.93 -3.69
CA ASP A 256 -9.04 16.34 -2.59
C ASP A 256 -9.87 15.18 -3.15
N TYR A 257 -10.08 14.13 -2.35
CA TYR A 257 -10.86 12.99 -2.78
C TYR A 257 -11.61 12.31 -1.63
N GLN A 258 -12.75 11.72 -1.95
CA GLN A 258 -13.58 10.96 -1.03
C GLN A 258 -14.06 9.68 -1.72
N ILE A 259 -14.13 8.56 -0.99
CA ILE A 259 -14.72 7.32 -1.52
C ILE A 259 -16.21 7.55 -1.76
N SER A 260 -16.67 7.29 -2.99
CA SER A 260 -18.07 7.48 -3.42
C SER A 260 -18.82 6.16 -3.59
N GLY A 261 -18.18 5.02 -3.34
CA GLY A 261 -18.77 3.69 -3.47
C GLY A 261 -17.91 2.74 -4.27
N TYR A 262 -18.52 1.66 -4.74
CA TYR A 262 -17.86 0.60 -5.52
C TYR A 262 -18.50 0.48 -6.89
N GLN A 263 -17.72 0.09 -7.89
CA GLN A 263 -18.16 -0.07 -9.28
C GLN A 263 -17.53 -1.33 -9.89
N LYS A 264 -18.30 -2.03 -10.73
CA LYS A 264 -17.80 -3.21 -11.45
C LYS A 264 -16.59 -2.88 -12.32
N THR A 265 -15.61 -3.76 -12.30
CA THR A 265 -14.35 -3.59 -13.03
C THR A 265 -13.86 -4.89 -13.63
N ASP A 266 -13.14 -4.81 -14.75
CA ASP A 266 -12.40 -5.92 -15.35
C ASP A 266 -11.00 -6.03 -14.73
N ALA A 267 -10.93 -6.22 -13.41
CA ALA A 267 -9.66 -6.39 -12.71
C ALA A 267 -9.11 -7.81 -12.88
N VAL A 268 -7.79 -7.91 -12.99
CA VAL A 268 -7.06 -9.18 -13.09
C VAL A 268 -5.84 -9.16 -12.17
N LYS A 269 -5.45 -10.33 -11.68
CA LYS A 269 -4.20 -10.51 -10.96
C LYS A 269 -3.05 -10.60 -11.97
N LEU A 270 -2.07 -9.73 -11.81
CA LEU A 270 -0.81 -9.75 -12.53
C LEU A 270 0.25 -10.37 -11.63
N ASP A 271 0.68 -11.56 -12.00
CA ASP A 271 1.68 -12.33 -11.29
C ASP A 271 3.07 -12.15 -11.91
N ILE A 272 4.11 -12.09 -11.06
CA ILE A 272 5.51 -12.06 -11.49
C ILE A 272 6.18 -13.38 -11.13
N LEU A 273 6.77 -14.01 -12.15
CA LEU A 273 7.54 -15.23 -11.99
C LEU A 273 9.02 -14.96 -12.26
N LEU A 274 9.87 -15.38 -11.35
CA LEU A 274 11.33 -15.38 -11.51
C LEU A 274 11.83 -16.81 -11.63
N ASN A 275 12.50 -17.09 -12.71
CA ASN A 275 13.00 -18.45 -13.02
C ASN A 275 11.90 -19.54 -13.07
N GLY A 276 10.64 -19.15 -13.18
CA GLY A 276 9.46 -20.01 -13.15
C GLY A 276 8.72 -20.06 -11.81
N ASP A 277 9.32 -19.52 -10.75
CA ASP A 277 8.72 -19.48 -9.43
C ASP A 277 7.91 -18.18 -9.24
N LEU A 278 6.71 -18.31 -8.71
CA LEU A 278 5.83 -17.18 -8.41
C LEU A 278 6.38 -16.39 -7.21
N ILE A 279 6.47 -15.06 -7.36
CA ILE A 279 6.81 -14.16 -6.26
C ILE A 279 5.54 -13.41 -5.86
N ASP A 280 4.87 -13.94 -4.85
CA ASP A 280 3.58 -13.41 -4.36
C ASP A 280 3.64 -11.94 -3.94
N ALA A 281 4.73 -11.51 -3.31
CA ALA A 281 4.96 -10.14 -2.88
C ALA A 281 5.10 -9.11 -4.03
N LEU A 282 5.30 -9.59 -5.28
CA LEU A 282 5.33 -8.75 -6.49
C LEU A 282 4.02 -8.83 -7.29
N SER A 283 3.04 -9.62 -6.84
CA SER A 283 1.73 -9.71 -7.48
C SER A 283 0.91 -8.46 -7.19
N ILE A 284 0.19 -7.97 -8.21
CA ILE A 284 -0.70 -6.81 -8.10
C ILE A 284 -2.05 -7.07 -8.77
N ILE A 285 -3.09 -6.38 -8.32
CA ILE A 285 -4.39 -6.35 -9.01
C ILE A 285 -4.42 -5.11 -9.90
N VAL A 286 -4.69 -5.31 -11.18
CA VAL A 286 -4.71 -4.23 -12.18
C VAL A 286 -5.90 -4.39 -13.10
N HIS A 287 -6.34 -3.30 -13.72
CA HIS A 287 -7.36 -3.38 -14.76
C HIS A 287 -6.79 -4.12 -15.99
N LYS A 288 -7.60 -4.99 -16.59
CA LYS A 288 -7.22 -5.88 -17.70
C LYS A 288 -6.59 -5.15 -18.90
N SER A 289 -7.08 -3.95 -19.23
CA SER A 289 -6.51 -3.14 -20.31
C SER A 289 -5.06 -2.75 -20.05
N ASN A 290 -4.67 -2.54 -18.79
CA ASN A 290 -3.36 -2.06 -18.40
C ASN A 290 -2.39 -3.19 -18.04
N ALA A 291 -2.88 -4.43 -17.91
CA ALA A 291 -2.09 -5.57 -17.46
C ALA A 291 -0.84 -5.82 -18.34
N ALA A 292 -0.98 -5.70 -19.67
CA ALA A 292 0.14 -5.95 -20.59
C ALA A 292 1.22 -4.86 -20.55
N SER A 293 0.84 -3.58 -20.46
CA SER A 293 1.77 -2.46 -20.33
C SER A 293 2.47 -2.48 -18.99
N ARG A 294 1.72 -2.62 -17.88
CA ARG A 294 2.25 -2.73 -16.53
C ARG A 294 3.20 -3.93 -16.38
N GLY A 295 2.79 -5.11 -16.88
CA GLY A 295 3.63 -6.31 -16.83
C GLY A 295 4.94 -6.16 -17.58
N ARG A 296 4.96 -5.44 -18.72
CA ARG A 296 6.16 -5.16 -19.49
C ARG A 296 7.10 -4.20 -18.77
N VAL A 297 6.57 -3.09 -18.26
CA VAL A 297 7.34 -2.09 -17.50
C VAL A 297 7.96 -2.73 -16.27
N LEU A 298 7.17 -3.49 -15.50
CA LEU A 298 7.66 -4.16 -14.30
C LEU A 298 8.74 -5.20 -14.60
N ALA A 299 8.57 -6.01 -15.65
CA ALA A 299 9.57 -6.99 -16.06
C ALA A 299 10.90 -6.32 -16.51
N LEU A 300 10.83 -5.19 -17.19
CA LEU A 300 12.02 -4.41 -17.58
C LEU A 300 12.74 -3.84 -16.36
N ARG A 301 12.02 -3.23 -15.42
CA ARG A 301 12.63 -2.70 -14.19
C ARG A 301 13.29 -3.78 -13.35
N LEU A 302 12.58 -4.88 -13.13
CA LEU A 302 13.13 -6.02 -12.39
C LEU A 302 14.42 -6.55 -13.04
N LYS A 303 14.50 -6.55 -14.37
CA LYS A 303 15.71 -6.95 -15.11
C LYS A 303 16.91 -6.04 -14.83
N ASP A 304 16.66 -4.74 -14.61
CA ASP A 304 17.72 -3.78 -14.34
C ASP A 304 18.16 -3.80 -12.87
N ILE A 305 17.23 -4.08 -11.95
CA ILE A 305 17.48 -4.11 -10.51
C ILE A 305 18.09 -5.44 -10.05
N ILE A 306 17.57 -6.57 -10.55
CA ILE A 306 18.02 -7.89 -10.11
C ILE A 306 19.42 -8.17 -10.68
N PRO A 307 20.41 -8.49 -9.82
CA PRO A 307 21.77 -8.71 -10.27
C PRO A 307 21.89 -9.97 -11.13
N ARG A 308 22.81 -9.95 -12.10
CA ARG A 308 23.11 -11.11 -12.93
C ARG A 308 23.56 -12.29 -12.08
N GLN A 309 23.09 -13.47 -12.42
CA GLN A 309 23.46 -14.72 -11.78
C GLN A 309 24.40 -15.56 -12.69
N GLN A 310 24.89 -16.68 -12.18
CA GLN A 310 25.69 -17.64 -12.95
C GLN A 310 24.88 -18.35 -14.04
N PHE A 311 23.55 -18.27 -13.94
CA PHE A 311 22.58 -18.82 -14.90
C PHE A 311 21.64 -17.72 -15.40
N GLU A 312 20.92 -18.01 -16.44
CA GLU A 312 19.93 -17.11 -17.04
C GLU A 312 18.66 -17.10 -16.20
N VAL A 313 18.18 -15.91 -15.82
CA VAL A 313 16.96 -15.73 -15.03
C VAL A 313 15.88 -15.11 -15.94
N PRO A 314 14.88 -15.89 -16.36
CA PRO A 314 13.69 -15.35 -17.00
C PRO A 314 12.81 -14.66 -15.98
N ILE A 315 12.37 -13.45 -16.31
CA ILE A 315 11.34 -12.68 -15.60
C ILE A 315 10.10 -12.74 -16.46
N GLN A 316 8.98 -13.18 -15.90
CA GLN A 316 7.74 -13.33 -16.63
C GLN A 316 6.62 -12.63 -15.88
N ALA A 317 5.82 -11.85 -16.58
CA ALA A 317 4.57 -11.32 -16.07
C ALA A 317 3.42 -12.15 -16.68
N ALA A 318 2.53 -12.62 -15.83
CA ALA A 318 1.44 -13.51 -16.23
C ALA A 318 0.08 -13.06 -15.67
N VAL A 319 -0.97 -13.34 -16.41
CA VAL A 319 -2.37 -13.25 -15.94
C VAL A 319 -2.96 -14.65 -15.98
N GLY A 320 -3.19 -15.23 -14.82
CA GLY A 320 -3.51 -16.65 -14.70
C GLY A 320 -2.40 -17.52 -15.30
N SER A 321 -2.72 -18.40 -16.26
CA SER A 321 -1.74 -19.24 -16.95
C SER A 321 -1.06 -18.58 -18.16
N LYS A 322 -1.51 -17.38 -18.57
CA LYS A 322 -1.02 -16.72 -19.78
C LYS A 322 0.11 -15.75 -19.45
N ILE A 323 1.31 -16.01 -20.00
CA ILE A 323 2.43 -15.06 -19.95
C ILE A 323 2.15 -13.92 -20.92
N ILE A 324 2.13 -12.68 -20.42
CA ILE A 324 1.85 -11.46 -21.19
C ILE A 324 3.08 -10.60 -21.46
N ALA A 325 4.14 -10.74 -20.64
CA ALA A 325 5.42 -10.12 -20.87
C ALA A 325 6.55 -11.04 -20.38
N ARG A 326 7.71 -10.95 -21.03
CA ARG A 326 8.89 -11.72 -20.65
C ARG A 326 10.15 -10.92 -20.93
N GLU A 327 11.00 -10.86 -19.93
CA GLU A 327 12.37 -10.35 -20.00
C GLU A 327 13.34 -11.40 -19.49
N THR A 328 14.62 -11.22 -19.78
CA THR A 328 15.63 -12.20 -19.38
C THR A 328 16.91 -11.53 -18.93
N ILE A 329 17.34 -11.85 -17.70
CA ILE A 329 18.64 -11.46 -17.17
C ILE A 329 19.67 -12.46 -17.69
N LYS A 330 20.63 -11.98 -18.48
CA LYS A 330 21.68 -12.83 -19.05
C LYS A 330 22.64 -13.30 -17.95
N ALA A 331 23.00 -14.59 -17.99
CA ALA A 331 24.00 -15.16 -17.10
C ALA A 331 25.38 -14.49 -17.27
N TYR A 332 26.19 -14.49 -16.20
CA TYR A 332 27.62 -14.20 -16.34
C TYR A 332 28.26 -15.18 -17.33
N LYS A 333 29.02 -14.65 -18.29
CA LYS A 333 29.81 -15.44 -19.22
C LYS A 333 31.25 -15.47 -18.77
N LYS A 334 31.74 -16.63 -18.34
CA LYS A 334 33.19 -16.86 -18.25
C LYS A 334 33.66 -17.27 -19.62
N ASP A 335 34.69 -16.58 -20.15
CA ASP A 335 35.30 -16.97 -21.38
C ASP A 335 36.14 -18.25 -21.17
N VAL A 336 35.49 -19.39 -21.43
CA VAL A 336 36.11 -20.72 -21.29
C VAL A 336 37.05 -21.03 -22.46
N LEU A 337 37.02 -20.18 -23.49
CA LEU A 337 37.85 -20.33 -24.70
C LEU A 337 39.13 -19.49 -24.67
N ALA A 338 39.26 -18.55 -23.72
CA ALA A 338 40.41 -17.63 -23.62
C ALA A 338 41.78 -18.35 -23.57
N LYS A 339 41.83 -19.57 -23.05
CA LYS A 339 43.06 -20.38 -22.97
C LYS A 339 43.18 -21.44 -24.08
N CYS A 340 42.25 -21.44 -25.05
CA CYS A 340 42.28 -22.37 -26.16
C CYS A 340 43.04 -21.77 -27.34
N TYR A 341 44.37 -21.90 -27.34
CA TYR A 341 45.22 -21.58 -28.47
C TYR A 341 45.12 -22.71 -29.51
N GLY A 342 44.80 -22.37 -30.76
CA GLY A 342 44.77 -23.31 -31.89
C GLY A 342 43.38 -23.65 -32.43
N GLY A 343 43.31 -24.31 -33.57
CA GLY A 343 42.14 -24.58 -34.38
C GLY A 343 41.28 -25.78 -33.94
N ASP A 344 41.44 -26.34 -32.72
CA ASP A 344 40.68 -27.53 -32.28
C ASP A 344 39.23 -27.15 -31.98
N VAL A 345 38.41 -27.27 -33.02
CA VAL A 345 36.96 -27.01 -32.98
C VAL A 345 36.23 -28.00 -32.06
N SER A 346 36.70 -29.24 -31.98
CA SER A 346 36.08 -30.29 -31.15
C SER A 346 36.23 -29.95 -29.66
N ARG A 347 37.40 -29.52 -29.23
CA ARG A 347 37.68 -29.13 -27.85
C ARG A 347 36.87 -27.87 -27.44
N LYS A 348 36.80 -26.88 -28.36
CA LYS A 348 35.97 -25.67 -28.15
C LYS A 348 34.49 -26.00 -27.97
N LYS A 349 33.94 -26.88 -28.82
CA LYS A 349 32.54 -27.36 -28.65
C LYS A 349 32.32 -28.07 -27.32
N LYS A 350 33.17 -29.03 -26.92
CA LYS A 350 33.06 -29.73 -25.63
C LYS A 350 33.09 -28.77 -24.43
N LEU A 351 33.95 -27.75 -24.45
CA LEU A 351 34.02 -26.76 -23.36
C LEU A 351 32.73 -25.93 -23.27
N LEU A 352 32.17 -25.50 -24.40
CA LEU A 352 30.92 -24.77 -24.46
C LEU A 352 29.73 -25.62 -24.00
N GLU A 353 29.69 -26.91 -24.39
CA GLU A 353 28.66 -27.86 -23.94
C GLU A 353 28.73 -28.06 -22.42
N LYS A 354 29.91 -28.32 -21.85
CA LYS A 354 30.10 -28.44 -20.40
C LYS A 354 29.67 -27.17 -19.66
N GLN A 355 29.97 -25.99 -20.22
CA GLN A 355 29.52 -24.72 -19.65
C GLN A 355 27.98 -24.62 -19.69
N LYS A 356 27.34 -25.02 -20.79
CA LYS A 356 25.90 -25.03 -20.94
C LYS A 356 25.21 -26.00 -19.96
N GLU A 357 25.74 -27.21 -19.82
CA GLU A 357 25.24 -28.18 -18.84
C GLU A 357 25.42 -27.71 -17.40
N GLY A 358 26.60 -27.15 -17.07
CA GLY A 358 26.85 -26.59 -15.74
C GLY A 358 25.86 -25.48 -15.39
N LYS A 359 25.57 -24.57 -16.32
CA LYS A 359 24.56 -23.52 -16.15
C LYS A 359 23.15 -24.10 -16.00
N LYS A 360 22.80 -25.15 -16.75
CA LYS A 360 21.50 -25.84 -16.61
C LYS A 360 21.32 -26.45 -15.23
N ARG A 361 22.38 -27.10 -14.70
CA ARG A 361 22.36 -27.66 -13.32
C ARG A 361 22.24 -26.54 -12.26
N MET A 362 23.01 -25.46 -12.40
CA MET A 362 22.94 -24.29 -11.49
C MET A 362 21.55 -23.66 -11.50
N LYS A 363 20.88 -23.60 -12.65
CA LYS A 363 19.52 -23.07 -12.77
C LYS A 363 18.48 -23.92 -12.02
N GLN A 364 18.69 -25.24 -11.93
CA GLN A 364 17.76 -26.14 -11.23
C GLN A 364 17.90 -26.09 -9.69
N VAL A 365 19.04 -25.67 -9.18
CA VAL A 365 19.38 -25.69 -7.74
C VAL A 365 19.51 -24.28 -7.14
N GLY A 366 19.78 -23.27 -7.99
CA GLY A 366 20.03 -21.90 -7.53
C GLY A 366 18.74 -21.14 -7.24
N SER A 367 18.63 -20.57 -6.06
CA SER A 367 17.65 -19.52 -5.75
C SER A 367 18.10 -18.19 -6.33
N VAL A 368 17.15 -17.37 -6.76
CA VAL A 368 17.41 -16.00 -7.20
C VAL A 368 17.27 -15.08 -6.00
N GLU A 369 18.34 -14.40 -5.63
CA GLU A 369 18.29 -13.39 -4.59
C GLU A 369 17.61 -12.12 -5.15
N ILE A 370 16.54 -11.69 -4.50
CA ILE A 370 15.74 -10.54 -4.88
C ILE A 370 16.14 -9.37 -3.97
N PRO A 371 16.78 -8.31 -4.48
CA PRO A 371 17.11 -7.16 -3.65
C PRO A 371 15.85 -6.39 -3.24
N GLN A 372 15.94 -5.66 -2.13
CA GLN A 372 14.82 -4.89 -1.57
C GLN A 372 14.23 -3.90 -2.58
N GLU A 373 15.09 -3.28 -3.39
CA GLU A 373 14.68 -2.31 -4.41
C GLU A 373 13.75 -2.92 -5.48
N ALA A 374 13.78 -4.25 -5.67
CA ALA A 374 12.90 -4.94 -6.60
C ALA A 374 11.43 -4.88 -6.16
N PHE A 375 11.15 -4.92 -4.86
CA PHE A 375 9.79 -4.80 -4.34
C PHE A 375 9.28 -3.37 -4.46
N MET A 376 10.16 -2.37 -4.34
CA MET A 376 9.84 -0.96 -4.57
C MET A 376 9.64 -0.61 -6.04
N ALA A 377 10.14 -1.44 -6.97
CA ALA A 377 9.98 -1.22 -8.41
C ALA A 377 8.51 -1.26 -8.87
N VAL A 378 7.66 -1.95 -8.11
CA VAL A 378 6.20 -2.05 -8.38
C VAL A 378 5.50 -0.72 -8.12
N LEU A 379 6.04 0.13 -7.24
CA LEU A 379 5.46 1.40 -6.80
C LEU A 379 5.61 2.54 -7.79
N LYS A 380 6.58 2.45 -8.71
CA LYS A 380 6.88 3.53 -9.65
C LYS A 380 6.26 3.23 -11.00
N ASP A 381 5.48 4.17 -11.53
CA ASP A 381 5.13 4.25 -12.95
C ASP A 381 6.11 5.23 -13.64
N ASP A 382 6.43 4.99 -14.90
CA ASP A 382 7.21 5.94 -15.72
C ASP A 382 6.36 7.12 -16.17
#